data_af69b02e3ec6646facd3f9c34c2d1569
#
_entry.id   af69b02e3ec6646facd3f9c34c2d1569
#
_cell.length_a   1.000
_cell.length_b   1.000
_cell.length_c   1.000
_cell.angle_alpha   90.00
_cell.angle_beta   90.00
_cell.angle_gamma   90.00
#
_symmetry.space_group_name_H-M   'P 1'
#
loop_
_entity.id
_entity.type
_entity.pdbx_description
1 polymer ?
#
loop_
_entity_poly.entity_id
_entity_poly.type
_entity_poly.pdbx_seq_one_letter_code
_entity_poly.pdbx_strand_id
1 'polypeptide(L)'
;SSTGIADEDEVKTSDISYNFASTEEEIEEALEQETENEKYRPRFITSNAITLTDKVQLVIRFYGEVEEIHKNYDFAHCTCAWSSWDNELFLPEKALECIINKELYYIGSKYPLCSIVRTRKYLERGYHINAGQYVKMCFQLNELDLKDVKVLEDQLTGVDTTYFKMMVDAIQK
;
A
#
# COMPACT_ATOMS: atom_id res chain seq x y z
N SER A 1 11.28 33.49 42.64
CA SER A 1 10.76 33.14 41.30
C SER A 1 11.69 32.12 40.63
N SER A 2 11.37 30.85 40.70
CA SER A 2 12.06 29.78 40.03
C SER A 2 11.13 29.23 38.94
N THR A 3 11.52 29.44 37.72
CA THR A 3 10.89 28.80 36.56
C THR A 3 11.40 27.37 36.49
N GLY A 4 10.50 26.40 36.76
CA GLY A 4 10.76 24.99 36.51
C GLY A 4 10.72 24.73 35.02
N ILE A 5 11.85 24.28 34.49
CA ILE A 5 11.95 23.67 33.16
C ILE A 5 11.47 22.24 33.34
N ALA A 6 10.45 21.84 32.61
CA ALA A 6 10.02 20.45 32.52
C ALA A 6 11.15 19.61 31.89
N ASP A 7 11.50 18.52 32.55
CA ASP A 7 12.41 17.52 32.01
C ASP A 7 11.84 17.00 30.68
N GLU A 8 12.59 17.22 29.59
CA GLU A 8 12.40 16.52 28.35
C GLU A 8 12.76 15.05 28.61
N ASP A 9 11.76 14.18 28.64
CA ASP A 9 11.97 12.73 28.60
C ASP A 9 12.76 12.42 27.33
N GLU A 10 14.06 12.16 27.47
CA GLU A 10 14.89 11.59 26.42
C GLU A 10 14.28 10.26 26.00
N VAL A 11 13.58 10.25 24.89
CA VAL A 11 13.18 9.03 24.21
C VAL A 11 14.48 8.31 23.81
N LYS A 12 14.81 7.26 24.55
CA LYS A 12 15.95 6.41 24.26
C LYS A 12 15.75 5.80 22.87
N THR A 13 16.45 6.33 21.89
CA THR A 13 16.47 5.84 20.49
C THR A 13 17.05 4.43 20.35
N SER A 14 17.50 3.79 21.44
CA SER A 14 18.12 2.47 21.44
C SER A 14 17.15 1.29 21.30
N ASP A 15 15.83 1.49 21.47
CA ASP A 15 14.84 0.40 21.47
C ASP A 15 13.99 0.36 20.20
N ILE A 16 14.26 1.23 19.23
CA ILE A 16 13.58 1.19 17.94
C ILE A 16 14.42 0.32 17.00
N SER A 17 14.17 -0.98 17.02
CA SER A 17 14.65 -1.86 15.94
C SER A 17 13.84 -1.54 14.69
N TYR A 18 14.41 -0.76 13.78
CA TYR A 18 13.85 -0.57 12.44
C TYR A 18 14.01 -1.87 11.66
N ASN A 19 13.03 -2.74 11.73
CA ASN A 19 12.96 -3.86 10.82
C ASN A 19 12.54 -3.32 9.45
N PHE A 20 13.49 -3.29 8.53
CA PHE A 20 13.19 -3.09 7.12
C PHE A 20 12.48 -4.36 6.64
N ALA A 21 11.17 -4.35 6.65
CA ALA A 21 10.40 -5.44 6.07
C ALA A 21 10.63 -5.44 4.57
N SER A 22 11.06 -6.55 4.04
CA SER A 22 11.26 -6.75 2.62
C SER A 22 10.00 -7.32 1.94
N THR A 23 9.02 -7.82 2.71
CA THR A 23 7.79 -8.43 2.18
C THR A 23 6.52 -7.92 2.85
N GLU A 24 5.40 -7.87 2.09
CA GLU A 24 4.08 -7.56 2.66
C GLU A 24 3.65 -8.63 3.68
N GLU A 25 4.10 -9.87 3.49
CA GLU A 25 3.85 -10.99 4.41
C GLU A 25 4.51 -10.75 5.78
N GLU A 26 5.75 -10.26 5.80
CA GLU A 26 6.42 -9.86 7.05
C GLU A 26 5.70 -8.71 7.76
N ILE A 27 5.09 -7.79 7.01
CA ILE A 27 4.26 -6.72 7.57
C ILE A 27 2.98 -7.29 8.18
N GLU A 28 2.31 -8.22 7.50
CA GLU A 28 1.09 -8.86 7.99
C GLU A 28 1.37 -9.72 9.23
N GLU A 29 2.43 -10.53 9.24
CA GLU A 29 2.84 -11.33 10.41
C GLU A 29 3.19 -10.48 11.63
N ALA A 30 3.84 -9.33 11.42
CA ALA A 30 4.17 -8.45 12.53
C ALA A 30 2.95 -7.65 13.06
N LEU A 31 1.94 -7.40 12.23
CA LEU A 31 0.67 -6.83 12.68
C LEU A 31 -0.13 -7.81 13.55
N GLU A 32 0.09 -9.12 13.37
CA GLU A 32 -0.56 -10.16 14.20
C GLU A 32 0.11 -10.36 15.56
N GLN A 33 1.38 -9.96 15.71
CA GLN A 33 2.11 -10.04 16.98
C GLN A 33 1.86 -8.80 17.86
N GLU A 34 0.61 -8.55 18.24
CA GLU A 34 0.27 -7.44 19.14
C GLU A 34 0.77 -7.71 20.57
N THR A 35 1.66 -6.87 21.07
CA THR A 35 1.93 -6.75 22.50
C THR A 35 0.98 -5.74 23.13
N GLU A 36 0.30 -6.12 24.19
CA GLU A 36 -0.90 -5.47 24.77
C GLU A 36 -0.77 -4.00 25.25
N ASN A 37 0.38 -3.33 25.14
CA ASN A 37 0.59 -2.09 25.89
C ASN A 37 1.03 -0.83 25.15
N GLU A 38 1.20 -0.84 23.83
CA GLU A 38 1.65 0.38 23.13
C GLU A 38 0.86 0.65 21.84
N LYS A 39 -0.11 1.56 21.94
CA LYS A 39 -0.90 2.00 20.77
C LYS A 39 -0.05 2.83 19.81
N TYR A 40 -0.22 2.56 18.52
CA TYR A 40 0.38 3.32 17.42
C TYR A 40 1.91 3.35 17.38
N ARG A 41 2.58 2.36 17.94
CA ARG A 41 4.04 2.24 17.86
C ARG A 41 4.47 1.86 16.43
N PRO A 42 5.50 2.53 15.85
CA PRO A 42 6.03 2.13 14.55
C PRO A 42 6.58 0.69 14.58
N ARG A 43 6.17 -0.12 13.62
CA ARG A 43 6.64 -1.50 13.41
C ARG A 43 7.57 -1.59 12.22
N PHE A 44 7.15 -0.99 11.09
CA PHE A 44 7.90 -0.99 9.85
C PHE A 44 7.88 0.38 9.21
N ILE A 45 8.98 0.72 8.54
CA ILE A 45 9.11 1.92 7.75
C ILE A 45 9.57 1.52 6.36
N THR A 46 8.81 1.93 5.35
CA THR A 46 9.17 1.83 3.95
C THR A 46 9.28 3.22 3.34
N SER A 47 9.75 3.32 2.10
CA SER A 47 9.72 4.60 1.37
C SER A 47 8.31 5.14 1.12
N ASN A 48 7.28 4.31 1.25
CA ASN A 48 5.90 4.63 0.90
C ASN A 48 5.00 4.83 2.12
N ALA A 49 5.31 4.17 3.25
CA ALA A 49 4.43 4.15 4.41
C ALA A 49 5.15 3.78 5.70
N ILE A 50 4.56 4.18 6.82
CA ILE A 50 4.94 3.76 8.17
C ILE A 50 3.79 2.90 8.71
N THR A 51 4.08 1.65 9.00
CA THR A 51 3.10 0.73 9.61
C THR A 51 3.25 0.77 11.13
N LEU A 52 2.14 1.03 11.80
CA LEU A 52 2.05 1.11 13.26
C LEU A 52 1.39 -0.16 13.83
N THR A 53 1.45 -0.33 15.15
CA THR A 53 0.56 -1.25 15.87
C THR A 53 -0.91 -0.88 15.62
N ASP A 54 -1.85 -1.73 16.05
CA ASP A 54 -3.30 -1.52 15.86
C ASP A 54 -3.75 -1.46 14.39
N LYS A 55 -3.01 -2.11 13.48
CA LYS A 55 -3.32 -2.20 12.04
C LYS A 55 -3.48 -0.84 11.33
N VAL A 56 -2.77 0.16 11.84
CA VAL A 56 -2.73 1.51 11.25
C VAL A 56 -1.52 1.64 10.35
N GLN A 57 -1.71 2.20 9.17
CA GLN A 57 -0.64 2.52 8.24
C GLN A 57 -0.70 3.99 7.85
N LEU A 58 0.39 4.71 8.06
CA LEU A 58 0.56 6.09 7.62
C LEU A 58 1.19 6.10 6.24
N VAL A 59 0.42 6.43 5.21
CA VAL A 59 0.94 6.57 3.85
C VAL A 59 1.63 7.93 3.74
N ILE A 60 2.92 7.93 3.40
CA ILE A 60 3.76 9.13 3.32
C ILE A 60 4.11 9.51 1.89
N ARG A 61 3.78 8.66 0.91
CA ARG A 61 4.07 8.90 -0.51
C ARG A 61 3.06 9.80 -1.19
N PHE A 62 1.78 9.70 -0.82
CA PHE A 62 0.69 10.45 -1.42
C PHE A 62 0.02 11.33 -0.35
N TYR A 63 -0.18 12.58 -0.66
CA TYR A 63 -0.87 13.56 0.17
C TYR A 63 -1.61 14.54 -0.72
N GLY A 64 -2.64 15.18 -0.19
CA GLY A 64 -3.53 16.09 -0.90
C GLY A 64 -4.99 15.80 -0.56
N GLU A 65 -5.90 16.35 -1.34
CA GLU A 65 -7.32 16.07 -1.23
C GLU A 65 -7.64 14.62 -1.61
N VAL A 66 -8.78 14.12 -1.14
CA VAL A 66 -9.18 12.71 -1.32
C VAL A 66 -9.18 12.31 -2.79
N GLU A 67 -9.70 13.16 -3.67
CA GLU A 67 -9.74 12.90 -5.11
C GLU A 67 -8.35 12.82 -5.73
N GLU A 68 -7.39 13.62 -5.25
CA GLU A 68 -6.01 13.60 -5.74
C GLU A 68 -5.30 12.33 -5.31
N ILE A 69 -5.50 11.90 -4.06
CA ILE A 69 -4.96 10.65 -3.54
C ILE A 69 -5.55 9.46 -4.30
N HIS A 70 -6.87 9.45 -4.53
CA HIS A 70 -7.56 8.35 -5.21
C HIS A 70 -7.17 8.19 -6.68
N LYS A 71 -6.69 9.23 -7.36
CA LYS A 71 -6.12 9.12 -8.72
C LYS A 71 -4.90 8.20 -8.80
N ASN A 72 -4.25 7.93 -7.68
CA ASN A 72 -3.11 7.02 -7.60
C ASN A 72 -3.51 5.57 -7.30
N TYR A 73 -4.78 5.31 -7.02
CA TYR A 73 -5.29 3.98 -6.74
C TYR A 73 -5.68 3.27 -8.04
N ASP A 74 -5.48 1.97 -8.06
CA ASP A 74 -5.64 1.14 -9.25
C ASP A 74 -6.98 0.37 -9.29
N PHE A 75 -7.57 0.11 -8.12
CA PHE A 75 -8.82 -0.64 -8.02
C PHE A 75 -9.90 0.16 -7.28
N ALA A 76 -11.12 0.10 -7.79
CA ALA A 76 -12.25 0.86 -7.29
C ALA A 76 -12.54 0.63 -5.79
N HIS A 77 -12.44 -0.61 -5.30
CA HIS A 77 -12.70 -0.94 -3.90
C HIS A 77 -11.78 -0.23 -2.89
N CYS A 78 -10.65 0.31 -3.35
CA CYS A 78 -9.71 1.06 -2.52
C CYS A 78 -10.07 2.55 -2.37
N THR A 79 -11.08 3.06 -3.07
CA THR A 79 -11.40 4.49 -3.14
C THR A 79 -12.46 4.97 -2.14
N CYS A 80 -12.75 4.19 -1.11
CA CYS A 80 -13.52 4.68 0.02
C CYS A 80 -12.59 5.41 1.00
N ALA A 81 -13.05 6.53 1.54
CA ALA A 81 -12.28 7.31 2.49
C ALA A 81 -13.19 8.03 3.49
N TRP A 82 -12.63 8.37 4.63
CA TRP A 82 -13.21 9.28 5.60
C TRP A 82 -12.18 10.39 5.89
N SER A 83 -12.64 11.63 5.82
CA SER A 83 -11.84 12.81 6.16
C SER A 83 -12.18 13.26 7.57
N SER A 84 -11.17 13.33 8.45
CA SER A 84 -11.34 13.81 9.83
C SER A 84 -11.40 15.34 9.92
N TRP A 85 -11.02 16.06 8.86
CA TRP A 85 -11.01 17.52 8.86
C TRP A 85 -12.41 18.13 8.83
N ASP A 86 -13.25 17.57 7.99
CA ASP A 86 -14.62 18.02 7.74
C ASP A 86 -15.68 16.97 8.11
N ASN A 87 -15.21 15.80 8.59
CA ASN A 87 -16.05 14.66 8.94
C ASN A 87 -16.85 14.13 7.74
N GLU A 88 -16.29 14.24 6.54
CA GLU A 88 -16.90 13.73 5.32
C GLU A 88 -16.53 12.28 5.05
N LEU A 89 -17.51 11.54 4.54
CA LEU A 89 -17.38 10.15 4.15
C LEU A 89 -17.53 10.02 2.63
N PHE A 90 -16.43 9.59 1.97
CA PHE A 90 -16.36 9.38 0.53
C PHE A 90 -16.64 7.91 0.23
N LEU A 91 -17.81 7.62 -0.33
CA LEU A 91 -18.23 6.26 -0.67
C LEU A 91 -18.70 6.19 -2.12
N PRO A 92 -17.78 6.13 -3.09
CA PRO A 92 -18.14 5.98 -4.48
C PRO A 92 -18.97 4.70 -4.69
N GLU A 93 -20.07 4.80 -5.43
CA GLU A 93 -20.98 3.70 -5.67
C GLU A 93 -20.25 2.45 -6.20
N LYS A 94 -19.36 2.64 -7.17
CA LYS A 94 -18.55 1.54 -7.73
C LYS A 94 -17.62 0.90 -6.72
N ALA A 95 -17.07 1.68 -5.79
CA ALA A 95 -16.23 1.14 -4.73
C ALA A 95 -17.03 0.25 -3.77
N LEU A 96 -18.22 0.69 -3.35
CA LEU A 96 -19.11 -0.09 -2.50
C LEU A 96 -19.58 -1.37 -3.19
N GLU A 97 -20.00 -1.28 -4.45
CA GLU A 97 -20.37 -2.44 -5.27
C GLU A 97 -19.23 -3.49 -5.28
N CYS A 98 -17.99 -3.04 -5.55
CA CYS A 98 -16.83 -3.90 -5.58
C CYS A 98 -16.51 -4.54 -4.22
N ILE A 99 -16.70 -3.82 -3.13
CA ILE A 99 -16.50 -4.35 -1.77
C ILE A 99 -17.54 -5.43 -1.45
N ILE A 100 -18.81 -5.15 -1.72
CA ILE A 100 -19.92 -6.07 -1.41
C ILE A 100 -19.80 -7.35 -2.24
N ASN A 101 -19.54 -7.21 -3.54
CA ASN A 101 -19.45 -8.33 -4.45
C ASN A 101 -18.08 -9.03 -4.45
N LYS A 102 -17.10 -8.50 -3.71
CA LYS A 102 -15.72 -9.00 -3.76
C LYS A 102 -15.15 -9.02 -5.18
N GLU A 103 -15.44 -7.99 -5.97
CA GLU A 103 -14.99 -7.88 -7.36
C GLU A 103 -13.86 -6.85 -7.51
N LEU A 104 -12.83 -7.20 -8.28
CA LEU A 104 -11.80 -6.25 -8.68
C LEU A 104 -12.22 -5.52 -9.95
N TYR A 105 -12.39 -4.22 -9.84
CA TYR A 105 -12.64 -3.33 -10.96
C TYR A 105 -11.45 -2.39 -11.12
N TYR A 106 -10.71 -2.56 -12.23
CA TYR A 106 -9.54 -1.75 -12.54
C TYR A 106 -9.94 -0.38 -13.08
N ILE A 107 -9.47 0.68 -12.44
CA ILE A 107 -9.77 2.08 -12.79
C ILE A 107 -8.61 2.79 -13.50
N GLY A 108 -7.48 2.11 -13.64
CA GLY A 108 -6.25 2.63 -14.22
C GLY A 108 -5.17 2.81 -13.18
N SER A 109 -3.93 2.87 -13.64
CA SER A 109 -2.77 3.06 -12.75
C SER A 109 -1.62 3.72 -13.49
N LYS A 110 -0.84 4.52 -12.79
CA LYS A 110 0.49 4.95 -13.25
C LYS A 110 1.46 3.76 -13.34
N TYR A 111 1.21 2.71 -12.57
CA TYR A 111 2.05 1.52 -12.45
C TYR A 111 1.25 0.23 -12.74
N PRO A 112 0.79 0.02 -13.98
CA PRO A 112 -0.07 -1.11 -14.32
C PRO A 112 0.59 -2.48 -14.08
N LEU A 113 1.92 -2.58 -14.15
CA LEU A 113 2.63 -3.81 -13.83
C LEU A 113 2.50 -4.15 -12.33
N CYS A 114 2.65 -3.17 -11.44
CA CYS A 114 2.37 -3.35 -10.01
C CYS A 114 0.92 -3.76 -9.76
N SER A 115 -0.03 -3.22 -10.52
CA SER A 115 -1.45 -3.56 -10.38
C SER A 115 -1.71 -5.03 -10.69
N ILE A 116 -1.06 -5.58 -11.73
CA ILE A 116 -1.15 -7.01 -12.06
C ILE A 116 -0.60 -7.86 -10.91
N VAL A 117 0.57 -7.52 -10.37
CA VAL A 117 1.17 -8.23 -9.25
C VAL A 117 0.27 -8.19 -8.02
N ARG A 118 -0.34 -7.03 -7.76
CA ARG A 118 -1.23 -6.80 -6.59
C ARG A 118 -2.53 -7.60 -6.68
N THR A 119 -2.99 -8.01 -7.89
CA THR A 119 -4.19 -8.84 -8.02
C THR A 119 -4.08 -10.13 -7.23
N ARG A 120 -2.89 -10.75 -7.15
CA ARG A 120 -2.67 -11.97 -6.37
C ARG A 120 -3.15 -11.82 -4.93
N LYS A 121 -2.73 -10.75 -4.25
CA LYS A 121 -3.09 -10.44 -2.87
C LYS A 121 -4.61 -10.33 -2.68
N TYR A 122 -5.30 -9.68 -3.60
CA TYR A 122 -6.76 -9.54 -3.51
C TYR A 122 -7.49 -10.86 -3.80
N LEU A 123 -6.97 -11.68 -4.73
CA LEU A 123 -7.53 -13.02 -4.98
C LEU A 123 -7.41 -13.91 -3.74
N GLU A 124 -6.28 -13.87 -3.03
CA GLU A 124 -6.07 -14.56 -1.75
C GLU A 124 -7.04 -14.09 -0.67
N ARG A 125 -7.48 -12.84 -0.72
CA ARG A 125 -8.50 -12.26 0.17
C ARG A 125 -9.95 -12.53 -0.27
N GLY A 126 -10.14 -13.39 -1.26
CA GLY A 126 -11.44 -13.84 -1.75
C GLY A 126 -12.11 -12.89 -2.76
N TYR A 127 -11.37 -11.94 -3.33
CA TYR A 127 -11.86 -11.18 -4.46
C TYR A 127 -11.78 -12.01 -5.74
N HIS A 128 -12.61 -11.67 -6.72
CA HIS A 128 -12.52 -12.22 -8.07
C HIS A 128 -12.29 -11.10 -9.09
N ILE A 129 -11.79 -11.47 -10.26
CA ILE A 129 -11.50 -10.53 -11.34
C ILE A 129 -11.97 -11.15 -12.67
N ASN A 130 -12.63 -10.37 -13.51
CA ASN A 130 -12.99 -10.82 -14.85
C ASN A 130 -11.88 -10.51 -15.87
N ALA A 131 -11.88 -11.25 -16.97
CA ALA A 131 -10.87 -11.13 -18.01
C ALA A 131 -10.77 -9.71 -18.62
N GLY A 132 -11.86 -8.97 -18.66
CA GLY A 132 -11.88 -7.60 -19.17
C GLY A 132 -10.98 -6.65 -18.36
N GLN A 133 -10.85 -6.88 -17.05
CA GLN A 133 -9.97 -6.06 -16.21
C GLN A 133 -8.48 -6.34 -16.53
N TYR A 134 -8.11 -7.60 -16.77
CA TYR A 134 -6.77 -7.94 -17.24
C TYR A 134 -6.46 -7.32 -18.59
N VAL A 135 -7.40 -7.33 -19.52
CA VAL A 135 -7.23 -6.69 -20.83
C VAL A 135 -7.00 -5.18 -20.70
N LYS A 136 -7.72 -4.50 -19.80
CA LYS A 136 -7.46 -3.07 -19.51
C LYS A 136 -6.02 -2.84 -19.03
N MET A 137 -5.52 -3.67 -18.12
CA MET A 137 -4.13 -3.58 -17.65
C MET A 137 -3.14 -3.83 -18.79
N CYS A 138 -3.40 -4.82 -19.64
CA CYS A 138 -2.57 -5.12 -20.81
C CYS A 138 -2.53 -3.94 -21.80
N PHE A 139 -3.63 -3.23 -22.01
CA PHE A 139 -3.62 -2.05 -22.87
C PHE A 139 -2.70 -0.96 -22.33
N GLN A 140 -2.74 -0.68 -21.02
CA GLN A 140 -1.83 0.28 -20.41
C GLN A 140 -0.37 -0.20 -20.44
N LEU A 141 -0.10 -1.50 -20.24
CA LEU A 141 1.24 -2.05 -20.36
C LEU A 141 1.81 -1.93 -21.78
N ASN A 142 0.95 -2.05 -22.80
CA ASN A 142 1.38 -1.91 -24.18
C ASN A 142 1.84 -0.50 -24.57
N GLU A 143 1.51 0.49 -23.75
CA GLU A 143 1.97 1.88 -23.91
C GLU A 143 3.38 2.10 -23.34
N LEU A 144 3.93 1.10 -22.62
CA LEU A 144 5.20 1.17 -21.94
C LEU A 144 6.26 0.32 -22.66
N ASP A 145 7.48 0.85 -22.79
CA ASP A 145 8.62 0.05 -23.22
C ASP A 145 9.26 -0.69 -22.03
N LEU A 146 8.68 -1.83 -21.68
CA LEU A 146 9.20 -2.65 -20.58
C LEU A 146 10.56 -3.31 -20.84
N LYS A 147 11.12 -3.14 -22.05
CA LYS A 147 12.50 -3.55 -22.38
C LYS A 147 13.52 -2.51 -21.91
N ASP A 148 13.11 -1.26 -21.74
CA ASP A 148 13.91 -0.25 -21.07
C ASP A 148 13.94 -0.54 -19.57
N VAL A 149 15.14 -0.81 -19.04
CA VAL A 149 15.38 -1.14 -17.63
C VAL A 149 14.86 -0.05 -16.71
N LYS A 150 15.00 1.23 -17.08
CA LYS A 150 14.52 2.35 -16.26
C LYS A 150 12.99 2.38 -16.16
N VAL A 151 12.31 2.11 -17.29
CA VAL A 151 10.84 2.01 -17.31
C VAL A 151 10.37 0.83 -16.46
N LEU A 152 11.05 -0.30 -16.57
CA LEU A 152 10.74 -1.49 -15.78
C LEU A 152 10.95 -1.24 -14.28
N GLU A 153 12.07 -0.63 -13.89
CA GLU A 153 12.35 -0.26 -12.50
C GLU A 153 11.31 0.71 -11.94
N ASP A 154 10.91 1.74 -12.72
CA ASP A 154 9.85 2.68 -12.32
C ASP A 154 8.52 1.96 -12.10
N GLN A 155 8.14 1.06 -13.00
CA GLN A 155 6.92 0.25 -12.88
C GLN A 155 6.92 -0.65 -11.65
N LEU A 156 8.07 -1.08 -11.18
CA LEU A 156 8.22 -1.98 -10.03
C LEU A 156 8.51 -1.25 -8.71
N THR A 157 8.52 0.07 -8.71
CA THR A 157 8.80 0.89 -7.51
C THR A 157 7.86 0.59 -6.33
N GLY A 158 6.68 0.03 -6.57
CA GLY A 158 5.72 -0.38 -5.53
C GLY A 158 5.71 -1.88 -5.23
N VAL A 159 6.58 -2.65 -5.88
CA VAL A 159 6.73 -4.10 -5.66
C VAL A 159 7.87 -4.34 -4.70
N ASP A 160 7.68 -5.23 -3.76
CA ASP A 160 8.71 -5.68 -2.84
C ASP A 160 9.91 -6.31 -3.58
N THR A 161 11.12 -5.99 -3.12
CA THR A 161 12.38 -6.40 -3.75
C THR A 161 12.56 -7.91 -3.77
N THR A 162 12.11 -8.62 -2.74
CA THR A 162 12.21 -10.08 -2.64
C THR A 162 11.24 -10.74 -3.63
N TYR A 163 10.01 -10.24 -3.68
CA TYR A 163 9.03 -10.72 -4.64
C TYR A 163 9.44 -10.43 -6.09
N PHE A 164 10.08 -9.28 -6.31
CA PHE A 164 10.67 -8.94 -7.61
C PHE A 164 11.73 -9.96 -8.05
N LYS A 165 12.65 -10.33 -7.17
CA LYS A 165 13.67 -11.37 -7.46
C LYS A 165 13.00 -12.69 -7.82
N MET A 166 12.00 -13.13 -7.05
CA MET A 166 11.25 -14.36 -7.35
C MET A 166 10.60 -14.32 -8.73
N MET A 167 10.02 -13.17 -9.13
CA MET A 167 9.43 -13.01 -10.46
C MET A 167 10.48 -13.08 -11.57
N VAL A 168 11.61 -12.39 -11.40
CA VAL A 168 12.72 -12.41 -12.38
C VAL A 168 13.24 -13.82 -12.55
N ASP A 169 13.47 -14.55 -11.46
CA ASP A 169 13.92 -15.94 -11.48
C ASP A 169 12.90 -16.87 -12.16
N ALA A 170 11.61 -16.62 -12.01
CA ALA A 170 10.56 -17.37 -12.67
C ALA A 170 10.46 -17.10 -14.19
N ILE A 171 10.79 -15.88 -14.61
CA ILE A 171 10.78 -15.49 -16.04
C ILE A 171 12.01 -16.03 -16.77
N GLN A 172 13.15 -16.18 -16.09
CA GLN A 172 14.40 -16.66 -16.67
C GLN A 172 14.48 -18.18 -16.80
N LYS A 173 13.56 -18.93 -16.19
CA LYS A 173 13.42 -20.39 -16.33
C LYS A 173 12.54 -20.77 -17.50
#